data_2d2e58d1e4f88b57bb5136acf59df648
#
_entry.id   2d2e58d1e4f88b57bb5136acf59df648
#
_cell.length_a   1.000
_cell.length_b   1.000
_cell.length_c   1.000
_cell.angle_alpha   90.00
_cell.angle_beta   90.00
_cell.angle_gamma   90.00
#
_symmetry.space_group_name_H-M   'P 1'
#
loop_
_entity.id
_entity.type
_entity.pdbx_description
1 polymer ?
#
loop_
_entity_poly.entity_id
_entity_poly.type
_entity_poly.pdbx_seq_one_letter_code
_entity_poly.pdbx_strand_id
1 'polypeptide(L)'
;MLLPLIRRRQNNIVIVEFADLDLTDYNAPILGAAAPRDARAARALWRSLLSALGRMPDAADLVRLRKVPVDLDGKPNPLALLGAAGPCSLNGNLVTTGEDYDAWRYTLEKTVRKELERSWRVFTREPAASFAIITDTDEALRILSATEVQQGTRMQSLGLNYVLNDETCAAFYRNLVCDGVGNGYALVSALTVGDEVVATLLGIRTGSRYVMIRISNAGEKWSNCSPGRRIIERTMAALHKDGVREFDFSVGNYAYKRRFGVTRLPLIDISAALNWRGWPHAWRDHMVRTVRNYPRADAWLKRALGKPLSHKEN
;
A
#
# COMPACT_ATOMS: atom_id res chain seq x y z
N MET A 1 -1.27 -15.42 18.35
CA MET A 1 -1.67 -14.61 17.18
C MET A 1 -2.75 -13.63 17.61
N LEU A 2 -2.61 -12.35 17.27
CA LEU A 2 -3.60 -11.28 17.48
C LEU A 2 -4.07 -10.77 16.11
N LEU A 3 -5.38 -10.57 15.96
CA LEU A 3 -6.02 -10.00 14.78
C LEU A 3 -6.73 -8.71 15.19
N PRO A 4 -6.29 -7.53 14.73
CA PRO A 4 -6.98 -6.26 14.97
C PRO A 4 -8.19 -6.17 14.04
N LEU A 5 -9.35 -6.62 14.54
CA LEU A 5 -10.59 -6.69 13.79
C LEU A 5 -11.62 -5.69 14.30
N ILE A 6 -12.42 -5.17 13.38
CA ILE A 6 -13.61 -4.35 13.66
C ILE A 6 -14.85 -4.96 13.03
N ARG A 7 -16.00 -4.56 13.52
CA ARG A 7 -17.30 -4.83 12.90
C ARG A 7 -17.81 -3.58 12.20
N ARG A 8 -18.18 -3.73 10.95
CA ARG A 8 -18.75 -2.64 10.15
C ARG A 8 -20.05 -3.10 9.49
N ARG A 9 -21.09 -2.28 9.57
CA ARG A 9 -22.33 -2.52 8.82
C ARG A 9 -22.19 -1.95 7.40
N GLN A 10 -22.45 -2.80 6.42
CA GLN A 10 -22.42 -2.42 4.99
C GLN A 10 -23.59 -3.11 4.28
N ASN A 11 -24.47 -2.34 3.61
CA ASN A 11 -25.58 -2.89 2.80
C ASN A 11 -26.38 -3.98 3.54
N ASN A 12 -26.87 -3.68 4.74
CA ASN A 12 -27.68 -4.58 5.60
C ASN A 12 -26.99 -5.86 6.11
N ILE A 13 -25.69 -6.01 5.93
CA ILE A 13 -24.91 -7.08 6.57
C ILE A 13 -23.86 -6.49 7.50
N VAL A 14 -23.49 -7.26 8.51
CA VAL A 14 -22.42 -6.95 9.44
C VAL A 14 -21.17 -7.74 9.03
N ILE A 15 -20.12 -7.03 8.73
CA ILE A 15 -18.84 -7.59 8.27
C ILE A 15 -17.80 -7.44 9.39
N VAL A 16 -17.06 -8.50 9.67
CA VAL A 16 -15.81 -8.46 10.44
C VAL A 16 -14.65 -8.33 9.47
N GLU A 17 -13.85 -7.30 9.63
CA GLU A 17 -12.70 -7.00 8.77
C GLU A 17 -11.53 -6.43 9.60
N PHE A 18 -10.35 -6.27 9.00
CA PHE A 18 -9.26 -5.58 9.66
C PHE A 18 -9.64 -4.13 9.99
N ALA A 19 -9.09 -3.61 11.11
CA ALA A 19 -9.30 -2.23 11.55
C ALA A 19 -8.44 -1.26 10.73
N ASP A 20 -8.61 -1.27 9.40
CA ASP A 20 -7.77 -0.54 8.46
C ASP A 20 -8.43 0.70 7.84
N LEU A 21 -9.73 0.86 8.00
CA LEU A 21 -10.53 1.93 7.38
C LEU A 21 -10.27 2.10 5.86
N ASP A 22 -9.84 1.03 5.20
CA ASP A 22 -9.36 1.02 3.81
C ASP A 22 -8.11 1.90 3.54
N LEU A 23 -7.39 2.35 4.59
CA LEU A 23 -6.19 3.19 4.49
C LEU A 23 -4.90 2.38 4.36
N THR A 24 -4.85 1.15 4.88
CA THR A 24 -3.62 0.34 4.85
C THR A 24 -3.49 -0.43 3.55
N ASP A 25 -2.26 -0.58 3.09
CA ASP A 25 -1.92 -1.37 1.91
C ASP A 25 -1.77 -2.86 2.22
N TYR A 26 -1.41 -3.21 3.45
CA TYR A 26 -1.27 -4.58 3.93
C TYR A 26 -2.00 -4.77 5.25
N ASN A 27 -2.61 -5.94 5.41
CA ASN A 27 -3.28 -6.34 6.61
C ASN A 27 -2.73 -7.68 7.10
N ALA A 28 -2.22 -7.73 8.31
CA ALA A 28 -1.58 -8.93 8.83
C ALA A 28 -1.93 -9.20 10.29
N PRO A 29 -1.90 -10.48 10.72
CA PRO A 29 -1.91 -10.79 12.13
C PRO A 29 -0.58 -10.39 12.79
N ILE A 30 -0.63 -10.04 14.08
CA ILE A 30 0.56 -9.96 14.92
C ILE A 30 0.85 -11.38 15.42
N LEU A 31 2.02 -11.91 15.06
CA LEU A 31 2.42 -13.27 15.39
C LEU A 31 3.21 -13.29 16.71
N GLY A 32 2.80 -14.11 17.64
CA GLY A 32 3.61 -14.49 18.82
C GLY A 32 4.26 -15.87 18.62
N ALA A 33 5.06 -16.30 19.59
CA ALA A 33 5.79 -17.56 19.53
C ALA A 33 4.90 -18.81 19.31
N ALA A 34 3.67 -18.79 19.83
CA ALA A 34 2.68 -19.87 19.71
C ALA A 34 1.78 -19.74 18.48
N ALA A 35 2.13 -18.90 17.49
CA ALA A 35 1.34 -18.79 16.27
C ALA A 35 1.38 -20.12 15.49
N PRO A 36 0.26 -20.53 14.84
CA PRO A 36 0.23 -21.72 14.01
C PRO A 36 1.29 -21.69 12.92
N ARG A 37 1.98 -22.82 12.71
CA ARG A 37 3.02 -22.97 11.68
C ARG A 37 2.61 -23.95 10.58
N ASP A 38 1.52 -24.66 10.76
CA ASP A 38 1.00 -25.64 9.82
C ASP A 38 -0.49 -25.43 9.54
N ALA A 39 -0.95 -26.01 8.44
CA ALA A 39 -2.33 -25.85 7.99
C ALA A 39 -3.38 -26.48 8.93
N ARG A 40 -3.01 -27.50 9.72
CA ARG A 40 -3.94 -28.15 10.68
C ARG A 40 -4.21 -27.20 11.85
N ALA A 41 -3.15 -26.69 12.48
CA ALA A 41 -3.25 -25.74 13.58
C ALA A 41 -3.91 -24.42 13.14
N ALA A 42 -3.56 -23.91 11.95
CA ALA A 42 -4.17 -22.72 11.39
C ALA A 42 -5.70 -22.90 11.20
N ARG A 43 -6.13 -24.03 10.62
CA ARG A 43 -7.56 -24.36 10.46
C ARG A 43 -8.28 -24.55 11.78
N ALA A 44 -7.64 -25.14 12.78
CA ALA A 44 -8.25 -25.30 14.11
C ALA A 44 -8.50 -23.92 14.75
N LEU A 45 -7.49 -23.05 14.75
CA LEU A 45 -7.63 -21.69 15.28
C LEU A 45 -8.68 -20.88 14.51
N TRP A 46 -8.70 -20.97 13.18
CA TRP A 46 -9.70 -20.31 12.34
C TRP A 46 -11.12 -20.74 12.66
N ARG A 47 -11.38 -22.05 12.82
CA ARG A 47 -12.70 -22.54 13.24
C ARG A 47 -13.11 -22.00 14.61
N SER A 48 -12.18 -21.95 15.57
CA SER A 48 -12.43 -21.38 16.89
C SER A 48 -12.79 -19.89 16.80
N LEU A 49 -12.08 -19.12 15.97
CA LEU A 49 -12.37 -17.71 15.71
C LEU A 49 -13.78 -17.53 15.12
N LEU A 50 -14.12 -18.26 14.05
CA LEU A 50 -15.45 -18.17 13.43
C LEU A 50 -16.57 -18.55 14.41
N SER A 51 -16.36 -19.60 15.22
CA SER A 51 -17.30 -20.00 16.25
C SER A 51 -17.48 -18.94 17.34
N ALA A 52 -16.40 -18.28 17.77
CA ALA A 52 -16.46 -17.21 18.75
C ALA A 52 -17.20 -15.99 18.19
N LEU A 53 -16.89 -15.57 16.97
CA LEU A 53 -17.57 -14.46 16.29
C LEU A 53 -19.06 -14.71 16.06
N GLY A 54 -19.45 -15.95 15.74
CA GLY A 54 -20.86 -16.33 15.57
C GLY A 54 -21.68 -16.37 16.86
N ARG A 55 -21.03 -16.44 18.03
CA ARG A 55 -21.69 -16.43 19.34
C ARG A 55 -21.77 -15.04 19.99
N MET A 56 -21.12 -14.05 19.40
CA MET A 56 -21.14 -12.69 19.97
C MET A 56 -22.55 -12.10 19.88
N PRO A 57 -23.00 -11.30 20.86
CA PRO A 57 -24.18 -10.45 20.72
C PRO A 57 -24.02 -9.60 19.42
N ASP A 58 -25.10 -9.44 18.68
CA ASP A 58 -25.06 -8.81 17.34
C ASP A 58 -24.08 -9.51 16.38
N ALA A 59 -24.25 -10.82 16.24
CA ALA A 59 -23.38 -11.66 15.43
C ALA A 59 -23.17 -11.07 14.04
N ALA A 60 -21.91 -11.10 13.61
CA ALA A 60 -21.58 -10.71 12.26
C ALA A 60 -22.10 -11.73 11.24
N ASP A 61 -22.35 -11.27 10.02
CA ASP A 61 -22.81 -12.12 8.92
C ASP A 61 -21.65 -12.72 8.13
N LEU A 62 -20.54 -11.97 8.04
CA LEU A 62 -19.40 -12.29 7.17
C LEU A 62 -18.08 -11.89 7.82
N VAL A 63 -17.07 -12.72 7.70
CA VAL A 63 -15.66 -12.34 7.89
C VAL A 63 -15.05 -12.09 6.53
N ARG A 64 -14.41 -10.92 6.35
CA ARG A 64 -13.75 -10.54 5.10
C ARG A 64 -12.39 -9.92 5.40
N LEU A 65 -11.31 -10.69 5.20
CA LEU A 65 -9.94 -10.22 5.40
C LEU A 65 -9.30 -10.02 4.03
N ARG A 66 -8.77 -8.84 3.77
CA ARG A 66 -8.21 -8.44 2.47
C ARG A 66 -6.76 -8.01 2.59
N LYS A 67 -6.06 -8.09 1.44
CA LYS A 67 -4.68 -7.60 1.29
C LYS A 67 -3.70 -8.24 2.30
N VAL A 68 -3.86 -9.54 2.54
CA VAL A 68 -3.09 -10.28 3.53
C VAL A 68 -1.82 -10.84 2.87
N PRO A 69 -0.61 -10.49 3.33
CA PRO A 69 0.64 -11.06 2.83
C PRO A 69 0.70 -12.58 3.08
N VAL A 70 1.23 -13.33 2.12
CA VAL A 70 1.44 -14.78 2.25
C VAL A 70 2.56 -15.10 3.23
N ASP A 71 3.54 -14.22 3.30
CA ASP A 71 4.70 -14.31 4.19
C ASP A 71 4.83 -13.06 5.05
N LEU A 72 5.31 -13.24 6.27
CA LEU A 72 5.59 -12.19 7.25
C LEU A 72 7.03 -12.33 7.72
N ASP A 73 7.93 -11.57 7.14
CA ASP A 73 9.37 -11.56 7.46
C ASP A 73 10.00 -12.96 7.43
N GLY A 74 9.78 -13.68 6.31
CA GLY A 74 10.31 -15.04 6.10
C GLY A 74 9.54 -16.14 6.85
N LYS A 75 8.40 -15.81 7.48
CA LYS A 75 7.55 -16.79 8.17
C LYS A 75 6.21 -16.92 7.44
N PRO A 76 5.73 -18.15 7.18
CA PRO A 76 4.42 -18.34 6.60
C PRO A 76 3.32 -17.68 7.44
N ASN A 77 2.47 -16.88 6.79
CA ASN A 77 1.31 -16.31 7.46
C ASN A 77 0.26 -17.40 7.71
N PRO A 78 -0.17 -17.66 8.97
CA PRO A 78 -1.17 -18.68 9.28
C PRO A 78 -2.47 -18.52 8.49
N LEU A 79 -2.84 -17.29 8.14
CA LEU A 79 -4.04 -17.03 7.33
C LEU A 79 -3.87 -17.52 5.88
N ALA A 80 -2.65 -17.54 5.34
CA ALA A 80 -2.38 -18.06 4.01
C ALA A 80 -2.47 -19.60 3.94
N LEU A 81 -2.42 -20.30 5.08
CA LEU A 81 -2.57 -21.75 5.17
C LEU A 81 -4.04 -22.22 5.20
N LEU A 82 -4.99 -21.29 5.14
CA LEU A 82 -6.42 -21.61 5.16
C LEU A 82 -6.94 -21.97 3.76
N GLY A 83 -7.79 -22.99 3.66
CA GLY A 83 -8.45 -23.35 2.40
C GLY A 83 -9.43 -22.28 1.88
N ALA A 84 -9.86 -21.35 2.74
CA ALA A 84 -10.69 -20.21 2.36
C ALA A 84 -9.88 -19.03 1.77
N ALA A 85 -8.55 -19.09 1.85
CA ALA A 85 -7.65 -18.11 1.27
C ALA A 85 -7.63 -18.25 -0.25
N GLY A 86 -7.65 -17.13 -0.94
CA GLY A 86 -7.51 -17.07 -2.39
C GLY A 86 -6.74 -15.82 -2.81
N PRO A 87 -6.21 -15.78 -4.05
CA PRO A 87 -5.36 -14.69 -4.50
C PRO A 87 -6.11 -13.35 -4.46
N CYS A 88 -5.44 -12.31 -3.95
CA CYS A 88 -5.88 -10.91 -4.04
C CYS A 88 -5.69 -10.39 -5.47
N SER A 89 -6.50 -9.40 -5.86
CA SER A 89 -6.30 -8.71 -7.16
C SER A 89 -5.09 -7.76 -7.17
N LEU A 90 -4.59 -7.42 -6.00
CA LEU A 90 -3.43 -6.58 -5.80
C LEU A 90 -2.22 -7.44 -5.39
N ASN A 91 -1.04 -6.92 -5.64
CA ASN A 91 0.21 -7.44 -5.09
C ASN A 91 1.00 -6.29 -4.48
N GLY A 92 1.82 -6.60 -3.49
CA GLY A 92 2.87 -5.69 -3.04
C GLY A 92 4.01 -5.62 -4.07
N ASN A 93 4.86 -4.62 -3.93
CA ASN A 93 5.96 -4.35 -4.85
C ASN A 93 7.21 -4.01 -4.05
N LEU A 94 8.16 -4.94 -3.97
CA LEU A 94 9.38 -4.82 -3.19
C LEU A 94 10.59 -4.62 -4.10
N VAL A 95 11.44 -3.65 -3.77
CA VAL A 95 12.79 -3.49 -4.31
C VAL A 95 13.78 -3.86 -3.23
N THR A 96 14.71 -4.76 -3.53
CA THR A 96 15.86 -5.07 -2.69
C THR A 96 17.12 -4.58 -3.37
N THR A 97 17.84 -3.66 -2.72
CA THR A 97 19.00 -3.00 -3.32
C THR A 97 20.33 -3.72 -3.01
N GLY A 98 20.35 -4.62 -2.03
CA GLY A 98 21.61 -5.18 -1.52
C GLY A 98 22.48 -4.13 -0.84
N GLU A 99 23.75 -4.42 -0.68
CA GLU A 99 24.71 -3.53 0.02
C GLU A 99 25.23 -2.40 -0.87
N ASP A 100 25.23 -2.59 -2.18
CA ASP A 100 25.68 -1.60 -3.15
C ASP A 100 24.52 -1.03 -3.95
N TYR A 101 24.19 0.24 -3.67
CA TYR A 101 23.11 0.95 -4.35
C TYR A 101 23.37 1.18 -5.83
N ASP A 102 24.61 1.44 -6.20
CA ASP A 102 24.98 1.68 -7.60
C ASP A 102 24.93 0.37 -8.40
N ALA A 103 25.38 -0.75 -7.81
CA ALA A 103 25.20 -2.07 -8.41
C ALA A 103 23.72 -2.36 -8.69
N TRP A 104 22.83 -2.11 -7.72
CA TRP A 104 21.39 -2.23 -7.94
C TRP A 104 20.91 -1.30 -9.06
N ARG A 105 21.32 -0.03 -9.07
CA ARG A 105 20.95 0.91 -10.16
C ARG A 105 21.35 0.37 -11.54
N TYR A 106 22.48 -0.31 -11.66
CA TYR A 106 22.91 -0.92 -12.91
C TYR A 106 22.03 -2.09 -13.37
N THR A 107 21.25 -2.73 -12.48
CA THR A 107 20.27 -3.76 -12.87
C THR A 107 19.05 -3.16 -13.57
N LEU A 108 18.76 -1.87 -13.38
CA LEU A 108 17.67 -1.19 -14.07
C LEU A 108 17.96 -1.04 -15.56
N GLU A 109 16.92 -0.99 -16.38
CA GLU A 109 17.05 -0.74 -17.81
C GLU A 109 17.83 0.55 -18.09
N LYS A 110 18.70 0.52 -19.10
CA LYS A 110 19.53 1.68 -19.49
C LYS A 110 18.69 2.93 -19.76
N THR A 111 17.50 2.76 -20.35
CA THR A 111 16.55 3.84 -20.62
C THR A 111 16.07 4.49 -19.33
N VAL A 112 15.72 3.68 -18.31
CA VAL A 112 15.28 4.15 -17.00
C VAL A 112 16.38 4.94 -16.30
N ARG A 113 17.61 4.42 -16.29
CA ARG A 113 18.76 5.10 -15.68
C ARG A 113 19.01 6.49 -16.32
N LYS A 114 19.06 6.53 -17.66
CA LYS A 114 19.27 7.79 -18.40
C LYS A 114 18.14 8.79 -18.14
N GLU A 115 16.90 8.32 -18.07
CA GLU A 115 15.74 9.15 -17.78
C GLU A 115 15.80 9.72 -16.36
N LEU A 116 16.16 8.91 -15.36
CA LEU A 116 16.38 9.35 -14.00
C LEU A 116 17.49 10.41 -13.92
N GLU A 117 18.64 10.22 -14.56
CA GLU A 117 19.74 11.18 -14.59
C GLU A 117 19.35 12.49 -15.30
N ARG A 118 18.69 12.38 -16.46
CA ARG A 118 18.19 13.54 -17.18
C ARG A 118 17.21 14.35 -16.35
N SER A 119 16.23 13.68 -15.73
CA SER A 119 15.21 14.33 -14.91
C SER A 119 15.81 15.10 -13.74
N TRP A 120 16.85 14.55 -13.12
CA TRP A 120 17.56 15.23 -12.03
C TRP A 120 18.27 16.49 -12.54
N ARG A 121 19.00 16.38 -13.64
CA ARG A 121 19.67 17.54 -14.26
C ARG A 121 18.68 18.62 -14.70
N VAL A 122 17.48 18.23 -15.15
CA VAL A 122 16.42 19.21 -15.50
C VAL A 122 15.91 19.90 -14.25
N PHE A 123 15.59 19.16 -13.19
CA PHE A 123 15.12 19.71 -11.92
C PHE A 123 16.13 20.66 -11.28
N THR A 124 17.40 20.28 -11.23
CA THR A 124 18.48 21.08 -10.61
C THR A 124 18.96 22.27 -11.46
N ARG A 125 18.35 22.55 -12.61
CA ARG A 125 18.53 23.84 -13.31
C ARG A 125 17.89 25.01 -12.58
N GLU A 126 16.86 24.73 -11.80
CA GLU A 126 16.27 25.73 -10.92
C GLU A 126 17.22 26.02 -9.76
N PRO A 127 17.67 27.29 -9.57
CA PRO A 127 18.70 27.60 -8.58
C PRO A 127 18.33 27.24 -7.14
N ALA A 128 17.03 27.27 -6.82
CA ALA A 128 16.50 26.96 -5.50
C ALA A 128 15.99 25.51 -5.38
N ALA A 129 16.36 24.63 -6.36
CA ALA A 129 15.94 23.23 -6.33
C ALA A 129 16.64 22.45 -5.21
N SER A 130 15.88 21.74 -4.41
CA SER A 130 16.37 20.97 -3.27
C SER A 130 15.64 19.64 -3.12
N PHE A 131 16.35 18.68 -2.53
CA PHE A 131 15.80 17.44 -2.00
C PHE A 131 16.19 17.31 -0.54
N ALA A 132 15.24 16.99 0.33
CA ALA A 132 15.50 16.73 1.73
C ALA A 132 14.63 15.57 2.26
N ILE A 133 15.19 14.84 3.24
CA ILE A 133 14.40 14.07 4.20
C ILE A 133 14.16 15.01 5.37
N ILE A 134 12.89 15.21 5.71
CA ILE A 134 12.46 16.19 6.71
C ILE A 134 12.52 15.56 8.08
N THR A 135 13.24 16.20 9.01
CA THR A 135 13.43 15.73 10.39
C THR A 135 12.70 16.61 11.41
N ASP A 136 12.32 17.82 11.01
CA ASP A 136 11.50 18.72 11.80
C ASP A 136 10.02 18.41 11.61
N THR A 137 9.28 18.28 12.72
CA THR A 137 7.87 17.89 12.71
C THR A 137 6.95 18.93 12.09
N ASP A 138 7.19 20.22 12.36
CA ASP A 138 6.35 21.29 11.84
C ASP A 138 6.52 21.41 10.32
N GLU A 139 7.76 21.30 9.86
CA GLU A 139 8.04 21.27 8.43
C GLU A 139 7.46 20.01 7.77
N ALA A 140 7.52 18.86 8.42
CA ALA A 140 6.92 17.61 7.91
C ALA A 140 5.39 17.72 7.78
N LEU A 141 4.73 18.40 8.72
CA LEU A 141 3.30 18.69 8.65
C LEU A 141 2.96 19.68 7.52
N ARG A 142 3.83 20.68 7.29
CA ARG A 142 3.70 21.60 6.14
C ARG A 142 3.78 20.83 4.82
N ILE A 143 4.74 19.91 4.69
CA ILE A 143 4.89 19.04 3.50
C ILE A 143 3.71 18.08 3.35
N LEU A 144 3.19 17.53 4.46
CA LEU A 144 2.00 16.67 4.44
C LEU A 144 0.77 17.45 3.95
N SER A 145 0.59 18.68 4.39
CA SER A 145 -0.50 19.55 3.91
C SER A 145 -0.41 19.79 2.40
N ALA A 146 0.80 20.07 1.87
CA ALA A 146 1.00 20.17 0.43
C ALA A 146 0.67 18.86 -0.29
N THR A 147 1.00 17.71 0.31
CA THR A 147 0.63 16.38 -0.21
C THR A 147 -0.89 16.24 -0.34
N GLU A 148 -1.63 16.67 0.68
CA GLU A 148 -3.09 16.58 0.72
C GLU A 148 -3.73 17.43 -0.38
N VAL A 149 -3.27 18.66 -0.54
CA VAL A 149 -3.73 19.56 -1.59
C VAL A 149 -3.47 18.99 -2.98
N GLN A 150 -2.25 18.52 -3.25
CA GLN A 150 -1.88 17.95 -4.55
C GLN A 150 -2.68 16.68 -4.88
N GLN A 151 -2.84 15.78 -3.91
CA GLN A 151 -3.66 14.57 -4.11
C GLN A 151 -5.14 14.89 -4.26
N GLY A 152 -5.67 15.80 -3.44
CA GLY A 152 -7.07 16.25 -3.51
C GLY A 152 -7.41 16.84 -4.88
N THR A 153 -6.57 17.73 -5.40
CA THR A 153 -6.71 18.32 -6.75
C THR A 153 -6.70 17.23 -7.83
N ARG A 154 -5.79 16.25 -7.72
CA ARG A 154 -5.74 15.13 -8.66
C ARG A 154 -6.99 14.25 -8.58
N MET A 155 -7.48 13.91 -7.38
CA MET A 155 -8.70 13.11 -7.23
C MET A 155 -9.93 13.85 -7.79
N GLN A 156 -10.03 15.13 -7.53
CA GLN A 156 -11.09 15.97 -8.07
C GLN A 156 -11.07 16.01 -9.61
N SER A 157 -9.89 16.17 -10.24
CA SER A 157 -9.76 16.16 -11.70
C SER A 157 -10.16 14.82 -12.33
N LEU A 158 -10.07 13.72 -11.58
CA LEU A 158 -10.49 12.38 -12.00
C LEU A 158 -11.97 12.08 -11.66
N GLY A 159 -12.69 13.01 -11.03
CA GLY A 159 -14.07 12.79 -10.58
C GLY A 159 -14.18 11.75 -9.46
N LEU A 160 -13.14 11.54 -8.69
CA LEU A 160 -13.08 10.56 -7.60
C LEU A 160 -13.20 11.24 -6.25
N ASN A 161 -13.87 10.57 -5.30
CA ASN A 161 -13.88 11.03 -3.91
C ASN A 161 -12.49 10.82 -3.30
N TYR A 162 -11.99 11.87 -2.65
CA TYR A 162 -10.73 11.80 -1.92
C TYR A 162 -11.00 11.34 -0.49
N VAL A 163 -10.42 10.20 -0.10
CA VAL A 163 -10.66 9.56 1.20
C VAL A 163 -10.28 10.47 2.38
N LEU A 164 -9.30 11.37 2.20
CA LEU A 164 -8.86 12.30 3.24
C LEU A 164 -9.71 13.57 3.34
N ASN A 165 -10.81 13.68 2.60
CA ASN A 165 -11.87 14.61 2.95
C ASN A 165 -12.60 14.20 4.24
N ASP A 166 -12.47 12.94 4.68
CA ASP A 166 -12.84 12.49 6.01
C ASP A 166 -11.75 12.89 7.01
N GLU A 167 -12.13 13.72 7.99
CA GLU A 167 -11.19 14.26 8.98
C GLU A 167 -10.54 13.17 9.84
N THR A 168 -11.21 12.06 10.10
CA THR A 168 -10.64 10.94 10.85
C THR A 168 -9.48 10.31 10.08
N CYS A 169 -9.65 10.16 8.77
CA CYS A 169 -8.60 9.64 7.89
C CYS A 169 -7.43 10.61 7.75
N ALA A 170 -7.70 11.91 7.63
CA ALA A 170 -6.66 12.94 7.58
C ALA A 170 -5.88 13.04 8.89
N ALA A 171 -6.59 13.02 10.03
CA ALA A 171 -5.98 13.04 11.36
C ALA A 171 -5.04 11.85 11.60
N PHE A 172 -5.36 10.67 11.06
CA PHE A 172 -4.46 9.51 11.14
C PHE A 172 -3.07 9.82 10.58
N TYR A 173 -2.98 10.45 9.41
CA TYR A 173 -1.68 10.75 8.80
C TYR A 173 -0.96 11.91 9.51
N ARG A 174 -1.69 12.91 10.02
CA ARG A 174 -1.09 13.96 10.84
C ARG A 174 -0.49 13.39 12.13
N ASN A 175 -1.24 12.53 12.84
CA ASN A 175 -0.74 11.87 14.04
C ASN A 175 0.47 10.97 13.72
N LEU A 176 0.44 10.22 12.61
CA LEU A 176 1.59 9.43 12.17
C LEU A 176 2.85 10.28 11.99
N VAL A 177 2.73 11.47 11.40
CA VAL A 177 3.85 12.40 11.22
C VAL A 177 4.29 13.00 12.56
N CYS A 178 3.35 13.48 13.39
CA CYS A 178 3.65 14.03 14.71
C CYS A 178 4.43 13.05 15.60
N ASP A 179 3.96 11.80 15.65
CA ASP A 179 4.51 10.79 16.56
C ASP A 179 5.75 10.08 15.98
N GLY A 180 5.88 10.07 14.66
CA GLY A 180 6.84 9.22 13.97
C GLY A 180 8.07 9.93 13.40
N VAL A 181 8.01 11.22 13.08
CA VAL A 181 9.15 11.92 12.44
C VAL A 181 10.32 12.07 13.41
N GLY A 182 10.06 12.49 14.64
CA GLY A 182 11.11 12.70 15.64
C GLY A 182 11.90 11.44 16.05
N ASN A 183 11.29 10.26 15.90
CA ASN A 183 11.94 8.97 16.21
C ASN A 183 12.38 8.19 14.95
N GLY A 184 12.18 8.74 13.75
CA GLY A 184 12.56 8.13 12.49
C GLY A 184 11.67 6.98 12.02
N TYR A 185 10.52 6.76 12.66
CA TYR A 185 9.52 5.78 12.22
C TYR A 185 8.77 6.27 10.98
N ALA A 186 8.23 7.50 11.01
CA ALA A 186 7.67 8.15 9.84
C ALA A 186 8.75 8.99 9.14
N LEU A 187 8.84 8.85 7.83
CA LEU A 187 9.82 9.54 7.00
C LEU A 187 9.09 10.34 5.93
N VAL A 188 9.28 11.64 5.97
CA VAL A 188 8.76 12.57 4.96
C VAL A 188 9.93 13.07 4.13
N SER A 189 9.85 12.97 2.82
CA SER A 189 10.82 13.56 1.91
C SER A 189 10.14 14.49 0.92
N ALA A 190 10.86 15.52 0.50
CA ALA A 190 10.35 16.54 -0.41
C ALA A 190 11.37 16.91 -1.49
N LEU A 191 10.86 17.20 -2.68
CA LEU A 191 11.51 18.01 -3.69
C LEU A 191 10.88 19.40 -3.64
N THR A 192 11.71 20.43 -3.49
CA THR A 192 11.26 21.82 -3.42
C THR A 192 12.02 22.73 -4.38
N VAL A 193 11.40 23.84 -4.77
CA VAL A 193 12.06 24.94 -5.48
C VAL A 193 11.68 26.23 -4.73
N GLY A 194 12.57 26.71 -3.90
CA GLY A 194 12.22 27.74 -2.89
C GLY A 194 11.13 27.20 -1.98
N ASP A 195 10.04 27.96 -1.84
CA ASP A 195 8.88 27.59 -1.00
C ASP A 195 7.90 26.62 -1.70
N GLU A 196 8.05 26.42 -3.01
CA GLU A 196 7.16 25.52 -3.77
C GLU A 196 7.51 24.05 -3.54
N VAL A 197 6.52 23.28 -3.07
CA VAL A 197 6.64 21.82 -2.90
C VAL A 197 6.32 21.12 -4.23
N VAL A 198 7.34 20.60 -4.89
CA VAL A 198 7.25 19.98 -6.23
C VAL A 198 6.83 18.52 -6.17
N ALA A 199 7.35 17.75 -5.22
CA ALA A 199 6.92 16.37 -4.96
C ALA A 199 7.18 16.00 -3.50
N THR A 200 6.38 15.08 -3.00
CA THR A 200 6.46 14.58 -1.64
C THR A 200 6.38 13.06 -1.60
N LEU A 201 6.99 12.47 -0.60
CA LEU A 201 6.88 11.04 -0.31
C LEU A 201 6.85 10.84 1.20
N LEU A 202 5.74 10.30 1.71
CA LEU A 202 5.59 9.82 3.08
C LEU A 202 5.69 8.31 3.11
N GLY A 203 6.43 7.77 4.04
CA GLY A 203 6.50 6.34 4.32
C GLY A 203 6.89 6.06 5.77
N ILE A 204 6.98 4.80 6.11
CA ILE A 204 7.43 4.33 7.42
C ILE A 204 8.66 3.44 7.27
N ARG A 205 9.49 3.46 8.31
CA ARG A 205 10.69 2.64 8.38
C ARG A 205 10.60 1.66 9.54
N THR A 206 10.90 0.38 9.25
CA THR A 206 11.04 -0.67 10.26
C THR A 206 12.32 -1.46 9.96
N GLY A 207 13.33 -1.29 10.81
CA GLY A 207 14.64 -1.88 10.58
C GLY A 207 15.26 -1.45 9.25
N SER A 208 15.56 -2.41 8.37
CA SER A 208 16.14 -2.19 7.04
C SER A 208 15.09 -2.01 5.93
N ARG A 209 13.79 -1.98 6.26
CA ARG A 209 12.69 -1.81 5.29
C ARG A 209 12.06 -0.43 5.41
N TYR A 210 11.85 0.21 4.26
CA TYR A 210 11.03 1.41 4.09
C TYR A 210 9.79 1.07 3.28
N VAL A 211 8.62 1.46 3.77
CA VAL A 211 7.33 1.25 3.10
C VAL A 211 6.77 2.59 2.67
N MET A 212 6.59 2.78 1.37
CA MET A 212 5.93 3.97 0.81
C MET A 212 4.44 3.93 1.14
N ILE A 213 3.92 5.03 1.67
CA ILE A 213 2.50 5.17 2.01
C ILE A 213 1.81 6.15 1.08
N ARG A 214 2.37 7.36 0.95
CA ARG A 214 1.74 8.43 0.16
C ARG A 214 2.78 9.13 -0.70
N ILE A 215 2.42 9.40 -1.94
CA ILE A 215 3.25 10.15 -2.88
C ILE A 215 2.39 11.19 -3.60
N SER A 216 2.93 12.37 -3.81
CA SER A 216 2.28 13.41 -4.61
C SER A 216 3.29 14.21 -5.43
N ASN A 217 2.78 15.00 -6.35
CA ASN A 217 3.56 15.97 -7.12
C ASN A 217 2.67 17.13 -7.61
N ALA A 218 3.30 18.26 -7.90
CA ALA A 218 2.66 19.52 -8.26
C ALA A 218 2.07 19.56 -9.70
N GLY A 219 2.00 18.43 -10.40
CA GLY A 219 1.30 18.32 -11.67
C GLY A 219 2.10 18.75 -12.91
N GLU A 220 1.42 19.32 -13.92
CA GLU A 220 1.94 19.49 -15.28
C GLU A 220 3.16 20.42 -15.37
N LYS A 221 3.22 21.47 -14.57
CA LYS A 221 4.34 22.43 -14.55
C LYS A 221 5.71 21.73 -14.46
N TRP A 222 5.77 20.64 -13.71
CA TRP A 222 7.00 19.89 -13.43
C TRP A 222 7.10 18.55 -14.18
N SER A 223 6.21 18.29 -15.13
CA SER A 223 6.15 17.00 -15.85
C SER A 223 7.46 16.65 -16.57
N ASN A 224 8.20 17.66 -17.07
CA ASN A 224 9.46 17.52 -17.78
C ASN A 224 10.59 16.91 -16.94
N CYS A 225 10.52 17.02 -15.61
CA CYS A 225 11.50 16.43 -14.67
C CYS A 225 10.98 15.19 -13.93
N SER A 226 9.78 14.69 -14.27
CA SER A 226 9.20 13.46 -13.68
C SER A 226 9.30 13.40 -12.16
N PRO A 227 8.75 14.38 -11.41
CA PRO A 227 9.03 14.58 -9.99
C PRO A 227 8.64 13.39 -9.12
N GLY A 228 7.54 12.69 -9.45
CA GLY A 228 7.12 11.49 -8.70
C GLY A 228 8.16 10.35 -8.72
N ARG A 229 8.78 10.08 -9.87
CA ARG A 229 9.86 9.07 -9.95
C ARG A 229 11.15 9.57 -9.32
N ARG A 230 11.38 10.87 -9.39
CA ARG A 230 12.58 11.49 -8.84
C ARG A 230 12.57 11.47 -7.32
N ILE A 231 11.44 11.81 -6.68
CA ILE A 231 11.33 11.76 -5.22
C ILE A 231 11.57 10.33 -4.71
N ILE A 232 11.03 9.30 -5.38
CA ILE A 232 11.27 7.90 -5.02
C ILE A 232 12.76 7.59 -5.06
N GLU A 233 13.43 7.85 -6.19
CA GLU A 233 14.85 7.51 -6.37
C GLU A 233 15.76 8.26 -5.38
N ARG A 234 15.49 9.53 -5.12
CA ARG A 234 16.27 10.32 -4.15
C ARG A 234 16.06 9.82 -2.72
N THR A 235 14.83 9.51 -2.36
CA THR A 235 14.53 8.91 -1.05
C THR A 235 15.23 7.56 -0.88
N MET A 236 15.17 6.69 -1.88
CA MET A 236 15.88 5.41 -1.85
C MET A 236 17.39 5.60 -1.67
N ALA A 237 18.00 6.50 -2.44
CA ALA A 237 19.45 6.76 -2.37
C ALA A 237 19.87 7.31 -1.00
N ALA A 238 19.07 8.18 -0.39
CA ALA A 238 19.34 8.73 0.92
C ALA A 238 19.18 7.65 2.01
N LEU A 239 18.07 6.94 2.03
CA LEU A 239 17.79 5.92 3.05
C LEU A 239 18.70 4.69 2.94
N HIS A 240 19.20 4.39 1.74
CA HIS A 240 20.19 3.31 1.58
C HIS A 240 21.49 3.62 2.33
N LYS A 241 21.92 4.89 2.37
CA LYS A 241 23.08 5.33 3.18
C LYS A 241 22.83 5.12 4.68
N ASP A 242 21.57 5.19 5.10
CA ASP A 242 21.14 4.99 6.49
C ASP A 242 20.79 3.52 6.79
N GLY A 243 21.23 2.58 5.95
CA GLY A 243 21.08 1.13 6.17
C GLY A 243 19.78 0.51 5.72
N VAL A 244 18.88 1.24 5.02
CA VAL A 244 17.70 0.64 4.39
C VAL A 244 18.14 -0.16 3.16
N ARG A 245 17.63 -1.38 3.04
CA ARG A 245 17.95 -2.30 1.93
C ARG A 245 16.72 -2.77 1.17
N GLU A 246 15.55 -2.65 1.78
CA GLU A 246 14.28 -3.04 1.22
C GLU A 246 13.37 -1.81 1.08
N PHE A 247 12.88 -1.58 -0.13
CA PHE A 247 11.98 -0.48 -0.44
C PHE A 247 10.65 -1.05 -0.95
N ASP A 248 9.66 -1.03 -0.10
CA ASP A 248 8.32 -1.49 -0.43
C ASP A 248 7.51 -0.34 -1.03
N PHE A 249 7.16 -0.49 -2.30
CA PHE A 249 6.36 0.49 -3.05
C PHE A 249 4.86 0.28 -2.82
N SER A 250 4.50 -0.50 -1.81
CA SER A 250 3.13 -0.79 -1.45
C SER A 250 2.32 -1.47 -2.57
N VAL A 251 1.00 -1.57 -2.40
CA VAL A 251 0.13 -2.26 -3.35
C VAL A 251 -0.09 -1.48 -4.64
N GLY A 252 -0.51 -2.20 -5.66
CA GLY A 252 -0.94 -1.64 -6.95
C GLY A 252 0.01 -1.95 -8.11
N ASN A 253 -0.59 -2.09 -9.30
CA ASN A 253 0.09 -2.57 -10.51
C ASN A 253 0.47 -1.40 -11.44
N TYR A 254 0.98 -0.30 -10.90
CA TYR A 254 1.35 0.89 -11.67
C TYR A 254 2.60 0.64 -12.51
N ALA A 255 2.59 1.13 -13.76
CA ALA A 255 3.68 0.95 -14.72
C ALA A 255 5.03 1.50 -14.20
N TYR A 256 5.00 2.64 -13.50
CA TYR A 256 6.23 3.25 -12.98
C TYR A 256 6.94 2.37 -11.94
N LYS A 257 6.20 1.58 -11.14
CA LYS A 257 6.81 0.68 -10.13
C LYS A 257 7.67 -0.39 -10.81
N ARG A 258 7.20 -0.96 -11.92
CA ARG A 258 7.94 -1.98 -12.68
C ARG A 258 9.29 -1.48 -13.18
N ARG A 259 9.40 -0.17 -13.47
CA ARG A 259 10.64 0.44 -13.92
C ARG A 259 11.76 0.45 -12.87
N PHE A 260 11.41 0.29 -11.59
CA PHE A 260 12.37 0.15 -10.49
C PHE A 260 12.78 -1.30 -10.21
N GLY A 261 12.40 -2.26 -11.05
CA GLY A 261 12.78 -3.66 -10.89
C GLY A 261 12.10 -4.35 -9.69
N VAL A 262 10.85 -3.98 -9.40
CA VAL A 262 10.12 -4.53 -8.25
C VAL A 262 9.87 -6.02 -8.36
N THR A 263 10.06 -6.74 -7.27
CA THR A 263 9.57 -8.10 -7.05
C THR A 263 8.15 -8.03 -6.50
N ARG A 264 7.25 -8.86 -7.05
CA ARG A 264 5.86 -8.91 -6.58
C ARG A 264 5.76 -9.70 -5.30
N LEU A 265 5.11 -9.12 -4.28
CA LEU A 265 4.74 -9.79 -3.06
C LEU A 265 3.30 -10.30 -3.18
N PRO A 266 3.07 -11.63 -3.13
CA PRO A 266 1.73 -12.18 -3.26
C PRO A 266 0.87 -11.84 -2.05
N LEU A 267 -0.36 -11.42 -2.32
CA LEU A 267 -1.39 -11.15 -1.32
C LEU A 267 -2.57 -12.09 -1.51
N ILE A 268 -3.28 -12.35 -0.43
CA ILE A 268 -4.50 -13.15 -0.41
C ILE A 268 -5.66 -12.38 0.19
N ASP A 269 -6.87 -12.79 -0.18
CA ASP A 269 -8.12 -12.40 0.44
C ASP A 269 -8.81 -13.63 1.00
N ILE A 270 -9.53 -13.45 2.11
CA ILE A 270 -10.29 -14.49 2.80
C ILE A 270 -11.70 -13.99 2.99
N SER A 271 -12.71 -14.81 2.65
CA SER A 271 -14.12 -14.55 2.97
C SER A 271 -14.73 -15.81 3.55
N ALA A 272 -15.42 -15.68 4.68
CA ALA A 272 -16.14 -16.77 5.33
C ALA A 272 -17.49 -16.28 5.86
N ALA A 273 -18.58 -16.95 5.48
CA ALA A 273 -19.88 -16.67 6.00
C ALA A 273 -19.98 -17.19 7.45
N LEU A 274 -20.59 -16.40 8.34
CA LEU A 274 -20.90 -16.78 9.71
C LEU A 274 -22.35 -17.27 9.84
N ASN A 275 -23.23 -16.84 8.91
CA ASN A 275 -24.62 -17.24 8.84
C ASN A 275 -25.14 -17.17 7.40
N TRP A 276 -26.45 -17.48 7.20
CA TRP A 276 -27.07 -17.52 5.88
C TRP A 276 -27.07 -16.18 5.14
N ARG A 277 -27.09 -15.04 5.87
CA ARG A 277 -27.04 -13.69 5.27
C ARG A 277 -25.67 -13.39 4.67
N GLY A 278 -24.60 -13.89 5.28
CA GLY A 278 -23.25 -13.74 4.78
C GLY A 278 -22.93 -14.64 3.58
N TRP A 279 -23.67 -15.73 3.40
CA TRP A 279 -23.37 -16.76 2.39
C TRP A 279 -23.33 -16.26 0.95
N PRO A 280 -24.29 -15.45 0.46
CA PRO A 280 -24.25 -14.91 -0.89
C PRO A 280 -23.02 -14.03 -1.16
N HIS A 281 -22.60 -13.28 -0.13
CA HIS A 281 -21.43 -12.39 -0.21
C HIS A 281 -20.12 -13.19 -0.23
N ALA A 282 -19.98 -14.20 0.61
CA ALA A 282 -18.81 -15.08 0.62
C ALA A 282 -18.70 -15.84 -0.72
N TRP A 283 -19.81 -16.34 -1.24
CA TRP A 283 -19.85 -17.01 -2.55
C TRP A 283 -19.48 -16.07 -3.68
N ARG A 284 -20.04 -14.86 -3.72
CA ARG A 284 -19.68 -13.82 -4.69
C ARG A 284 -18.18 -13.52 -4.65
N ASP A 285 -17.63 -13.32 -3.46
CA ASP A 285 -16.20 -13.03 -3.30
C ASP A 285 -15.34 -14.21 -3.79
N HIS A 286 -15.77 -15.44 -3.54
CA HIS A 286 -15.12 -16.65 -4.06
C HIS A 286 -15.19 -16.70 -5.59
N MET A 287 -16.34 -16.48 -6.19
CA MET A 287 -16.53 -16.49 -7.65
C MET A 287 -15.68 -15.42 -8.33
N VAL A 288 -15.68 -14.20 -7.79
CA VAL A 288 -14.85 -13.09 -8.33
C VAL A 288 -13.37 -13.44 -8.30
N ARG A 289 -12.88 -14.07 -7.22
CA ARG A 289 -11.49 -14.54 -7.13
C ARG A 289 -11.19 -15.65 -8.15
N THR A 290 -12.08 -16.61 -8.29
CA THR A 290 -11.93 -17.72 -9.23
C THR A 290 -11.89 -17.21 -10.67
N VAL A 291 -12.80 -16.31 -11.05
CA VAL A 291 -12.85 -15.74 -12.41
C VAL A 291 -11.58 -14.94 -12.73
N ARG A 292 -11.01 -14.22 -11.75
CA ARG A 292 -9.76 -13.48 -11.94
C ARG A 292 -8.55 -14.37 -12.27
N ASN A 293 -8.57 -15.64 -11.86
CA ASN A 293 -7.51 -16.60 -12.24
C ASN A 293 -7.56 -16.98 -13.73
N TYR A 294 -8.65 -16.61 -14.43
CA TYR A 294 -8.83 -16.86 -15.85
C TYR A 294 -8.86 -15.50 -16.62
N PRO A 295 -7.74 -15.05 -17.21
CA PRO A 295 -7.62 -13.70 -17.80
C PRO A 295 -8.69 -13.39 -18.87
N ARG A 296 -9.12 -14.41 -19.64
CA ARG A 296 -10.18 -14.24 -20.66
C ARG A 296 -11.55 -13.99 -20.03
N ALA A 297 -11.87 -14.69 -18.94
CA ALA A 297 -13.13 -14.54 -18.22
C ALA A 297 -13.16 -13.21 -17.45
N ASP A 298 -12.04 -12.77 -16.87
CA ASP A 298 -11.90 -11.46 -16.21
C ASP A 298 -12.12 -10.30 -17.20
N ALA A 299 -11.54 -10.39 -18.40
CA ALA A 299 -11.74 -9.39 -19.46
C ALA A 299 -13.21 -9.30 -19.93
N TRP A 300 -13.87 -10.46 -20.04
CA TRP A 300 -15.30 -10.52 -20.38
C TRP A 300 -16.18 -9.93 -19.28
N LEU A 301 -15.90 -10.28 -18.01
CA LEU A 301 -16.65 -9.77 -16.86
C LEU A 301 -16.53 -8.25 -16.71
N LYS A 302 -15.34 -7.69 -16.91
CA LYS A 302 -15.10 -6.24 -16.89
C LYS A 302 -15.90 -5.52 -17.98
N ARG A 303 -15.99 -6.10 -19.18
CA ARG A 303 -16.82 -5.57 -20.27
C ARG A 303 -18.31 -5.64 -19.93
N ALA A 304 -18.78 -6.78 -19.40
CA ALA A 304 -20.18 -6.99 -19.07
C ALA A 304 -20.69 -6.09 -17.91
N LEU A 305 -19.81 -5.77 -16.95
CA LEU A 305 -20.14 -4.92 -15.81
C LEU A 305 -19.93 -3.42 -16.05
N GLY A 306 -19.59 -3.00 -17.28
CA GLY A 306 -19.38 -1.59 -17.62
C GLY A 306 -18.25 -0.90 -16.84
N LYS A 307 -17.37 -1.66 -16.17
CA LYS A 307 -16.19 -1.09 -15.51
C LYS A 307 -15.15 -0.82 -16.58
N PRO A 308 -14.64 0.42 -16.69
CA PRO A 308 -13.58 0.70 -17.64
C PRO A 308 -12.41 -0.26 -17.36
N LEU A 309 -11.91 -0.89 -18.43
CA LEU A 309 -10.63 -1.59 -18.42
C LEU A 309 -9.65 -0.59 -17.80
N SER A 310 -9.05 -0.97 -16.68
CA SER A 310 -8.10 -0.12 -15.94
C SER A 310 -7.33 0.77 -16.90
N HIS A 311 -7.38 2.08 -16.69
CA HIS A 311 -6.66 3.04 -17.50
C HIS A 311 -5.26 2.49 -17.79
N LYS A 312 -4.93 2.36 -19.08
CA LYS A 312 -3.55 2.38 -19.52
C LYS A 312 -3.05 3.77 -19.10
N GLU A 313 -2.49 3.84 -17.91
CA GLU A 313 -1.70 5.00 -17.53
C GLU A 313 -0.41 4.93 -18.33
N ASN A 314 -0.27 5.90 -19.23
CA ASN A 314 1.00 6.24 -19.89
C ASN A 314 2.05 6.66 -18.85
#